data_1aca263d32a76bb150642030712f1a45
#
_entry.id   1aca263d32a76bb150642030712f1a45
#
_cell.length_a   1.000
_cell.length_b   1.000
_cell.length_c   1.000
_cell.angle_alpha   90.00
_cell.angle_beta   90.00
_cell.angle_gamma   90.00
#
_symmetry.space_group_name_H-M   'P 1'
#
loop_
_entity.id
_entity.type
_entity.pdbx_description
1 polymer ?
#
loop_
_entity_poly.entity_id
_entity_poly.type
_entity_poly.pdbx_seq_one_letter_code
_entity_poly.pdbx_strand_id
1 'polypeptide(L)'
;FGENVRESVNFICNCCSCCCEAMIAAQRFAYLNPIHTTNFLPDIHTERCNGCGKCVDVCPVEAMALVSANDPHKPKRKVAKLNQELCLGCGVCVRNCSKDALSLKSRPERVITPLNGVHKAVVMAIERGTFQHLLFDNRVLWSHRALAAVLGVILKLPPLKQAMASHQIKSKYLESLIQRFSH
;
A
#
# COMPACT_ATOMS: atom_id res chain seq x y z
N PHE A 1 7.43 -6.14 9.91
CA PHE A 1 7.30 -5.88 8.47
C PHE A 1 8.47 -6.51 7.74
N GLY A 2 8.22 -7.05 6.56
CA GLY A 2 9.23 -7.50 5.64
C GLY A 2 9.32 -6.60 4.42
N GLU A 3 10.26 -6.87 3.56
CA GLU A 3 10.25 -6.36 2.20
C GLU A 3 8.96 -6.85 1.51
N ASN A 4 8.22 -5.95 0.86
CA ASN A 4 6.94 -6.31 0.23
C ASN A 4 7.19 -7.02 -1.11
N VAL A 5 7.70 -8.24 -1.04
CA VAL A 5 7.96 -9.14 -2.17
C VAL A 5 7.55 -10.57 -1.80
N ARG A 6 7.28 -11.39 -2.81
CA ARG A 6 6.84 -12.80 -2.64
C ARG A 6 8.01 -13.75 -2.50
N GLU A 7 9.11 -13.47 -3.17
CA GLU A 7 10.31 -14.29 -3.25
C GLU A 7 11.51 -13.44 -2.84
N SER A 8 12.53 -14.07 -2.32
CA SER A 8 13.82 -13.43 -1.97
C SER A 8 13.66 -12.25 -1.00
N VAL A 9 12.94 -12.47 0.11
CA VAL A 9 12.84 -11.47 1.19
C VAL A 9 14.21 -11.29 1.84
N ASN A 10 14.80 -10.10 1.68
CA ASN A 10 16.15 -9.81 2.18
C ASN A 10 16.17 -9.44 3.66
N PHE A 11 15.06 -8.88 4.18
CA PHE A 11 14.97 -8.49 5.58
C PHE A 11 13.55 -8.58 6.13
N ILE A 12 13.44 -8.81 7.43
CA ILE A 12 12.22 -8.72 8.21
C ILE A 12 12.46 -7.73 9.35
N CYS A 13 11.74 -6.61 9.30
CA CYS A 13 11.83 -5.56 10.32
C CYS A 13 11.02 -5.94 11.56
N ASN A 14 11.68 -5.98 12.71
CA ASN A 14 11.08 -6.20 14.03
C ASN A 14 11.03 -4.90 14.86
N CYS A 15 11.03 -3.74 14.20
CA CYS A 15 11.00 -2.45 14.87
C CYS A 15 9.64 -2.16 15.54
N CYS A 16 9.69 -1.36 16.60
CA CYS A 16 8.49 -0.73 17.16
C CYS A 16 8.07 0.48 16.31
N SER A 17 6.83 0.92 16.46
CA SER A 17 6.33 2.13 15.78
C SER A 17 7.01 3.42 16.23
N CYS A 18 7.65 3.41 17.42
CA CYS A 18 8.27 4.59 18.02
C CYS A 18 9.55 5.06 17.31
N CYS A 19 10.29 4.16 16.65
CA CYS A 19 11.59 4.45 16.04
C CYS A 19 11.80 3.81 14.66
N CYS A 20 10.78 3.16 14.10
CA CYS A 20 10.83 2.65 12.75
C CYS A 20 10.67 3.80 11.75
N GLU A 21 11.71 4.09 10.99
CA GLU A 21 11.74 5.17 10.01
C GLU A 21 10.61 5.06 8.98
N ALA A 22 10.33 3.85 8.48
CA ALA A 22 9.26 3.58 7.54
C ALA A 22 7.86 3.87 8.15
N MET A 23 7.63 3.52 9.42
CA MET A 23 6.36 3.79 10.09
C MET A 23 6.19 5.27 10.41
N ILE A 24 7.26 5.93 10.86
CA ILE A 24 7.27 7.38 11.11
C ILE A 24 7.01 8.14 9.80
N ALA A 25 7.63 7.72 8.70
CA ALA A 25 7.39 8.29 7.39
C ALA A 25 5.94 8.10 6.94
N ALA A 26 5.35 6.91 7.14
CA ALA A 26 3.94 6.65 6.83
C ALA A 26 2.99 7.55 7.66
N GLN A 27 3.28 7.74 8.95
CA GLN A 27 2.50 8.63 9.82
C GLN A 27 2.57 10.10 9.38
N ARG A 28 3.77 10.58 9.02
CA ARG A 28 4.00 12.00 8.73
C ARG A 28 3.61 12.41 7.31
N PHE A 29 3.83 11.54 6.35
CA PHE A 29 3.76 11.90 4.93
C PHE A 29 2.61 11.25 4.17
N ALA A 30 1.81 10.40 4.75
CA ALA A 30 0.62 9.71 4.21
C ALA A 30 0.71 9.23 2.73
N TYR A 31 1.44 9.98 1.87
CA TYR A 31 1.69 9.71 0.45
C TYR A 31 2.63 8.55 0.19
N LEU A 32 3.39 8.18 1.19
CA LEU A 32 4.33 7.09 1.10
C LEU A 32 3.63 5.77 1.46
N ASN A 33 2.44 5.54 0.91
CA ASN A 33 1.88 4.19 0.88
C ASN A 33 2.69 3.26 -0.06
N PRO A 34 4.05 3.17 0.10
CA PRO A 34 4.81 2.19 -0.62
C PRO A 34 4.55 0.79 -0.04
N ILE A 35 3.71 0.71 1.01
CA ILE A 35 3.59 -0.49 1.83
C ILE A 35 2.12 -0.85 2.01
N HIS A 36 1.36 -0.90 0.94
CA HIS A 36 0.19 -1.73 0.95
C HIS A 36 0.66 -3.19 1.02
N THR A 37 0.77 -3.69 2.24
CA THR A 37 1.34 -5.01 2.49
C THR A 37 0.33 -6.12 2.34
N THR A 38 -0.97 -5.79 2.36
CA THR A 38 -2.05 -6.79 2.31
C THR A 38 -3.22 -6.32 1.46
N ASN A 39 -3.97 -7.31 0.94
CA ASN A 39 -5.22 -7.08 0.22
C ASN A 39 -6.43 -6.94 1.16
N PHE A 40 -6.22 -6.65 2.44
CA PHE A 40 -7.26 -6.58 3.45
C PHE A 40 -7.24 -5.25 4.18
N LEU A 41 -8.42 -4.84 4.65
CA LEU A 41 -8.64 -3.70 5.54
C LEU A 41 -9.49 -4.13 6.72
N PRO A 42 -9.35 -3.52 7.90
CA PRO A 42 -10.29 -3.72 8.98
C PRO A 42 -11.66 -3.15 8.61
N ASP A 43 -12.69 -3.97 8.73
CA ASP A 43 -14.09 -3.59 8.70
C ASP A 43 -14.63 -3.44 10.11
N ILE A 44 -15.42 -2.41 10.38
CA ILE A 44 -15.83 -2.02 11.72
C ILE A 44 -17.33 -2.26 11.89
N HIS A 45 -17.69 -3.21 12.74
CA HIS A 45 -19.06 -3.46 13.16
C HIS A 45 -19.43 -2.49 14.27
N THR A 46 -20.01 -1.35 13.90
CA THR A 46 -20.34 -0.25 14.83
C THR A 46 -21.27 -0.67 15.96
N GLU A 47 -22.13 -1.66 15.71
CA GLU A 47 -23.08 -2.19 16.71
C GLU A 47 -22.37 -2.89 17.87
N ARG A 48 -21.28 -3.61 17.58
CA ARG A 48 -20.46 -4.33 18.56
C ARG A 48 -19.41 -3.44 19.20
N CYS A 49 -19.07 -2.32 18.55
CA CYS A 49 -18.02 -1.41 19.03
C CYS A 49 -18.51 -0.64 20.26
N ASN A 50 -17.78 -0.75 21.36
CA ASN A 50 -18.03 -0.02 22.60
C ASN A 50 -17.13 1.23 22.78
N GLY A 51 -16.28 1.55 21.81
CA GLY A 51 -15.41 2.72 21.85
C GLY A 51 -14.26 2.64 22.86
N CYS A 52 -13.77 1.45 23.20
CA CYS A 52 -12.74 1.26 24.24
C CYS A 52 -11.35 1.82 23.87
N GLY A 53 -11.07 2.16 22.60
CA GLY A 53 -9.81 2.76 22.16
C GLY A 53 -8.67 1.79 21.86
N LYS A 54 -8.72 0.51 22.27
CA LYS A 54 -7.61 -0.45 22.09
C LYS A 54 -7.07 -0.52 20.66
N CYS A 55 -7.97 -0.43 19.65
CA CYS A 55 -7.58 -0.44 18.24
C CYS A 55 -6.80 0.82 17.81
N VAL A 56 -7.02 1.95 18.51
CA VAL A 56 -6.27 3.20 18.29
C VAL A 56 -4.88 3.05 18.90
N ASP A 57 -4.80 2.59 20.15
CA ASP A 57 -3.54 2.47 20.90
C ASP A 57 -2.54 1.50 20.24
N VAL A 58 -3.04 0.41 19.65
CA VAL A 58 -2.18 -0.59 19.00
C VAL A 58 -1.88 -0.30 17.54
N CYS A 59 -2.42 0.75 16.95
CA CYS A 59 -2.23 1.04 15.53
C CYS A 59 -0.84 1.65 15.28
N PRO A 60 0.05 0.95 14.57
CA PRO A 60 1.44 1.42 14.39
C PRO A 60 1.56 2.64 13.48
N VAL A 61 0.51 3.00 12.74
CA VAL A 61 0.49 4.13 11.79
C VAL A 61 -0.66 5.11 12.08
N GLU A 62 -1.28 5.02 13.25
CA GLU A 62 -2.36 5.91 13.69
C GLU A 62 -3.54 6.02 12.72
N ALA A 63 -3.79 4.93 11.97
CA ALA A 63 -4.88 4.87 11.00
C ALA A 63 -6.27 4.67 11.64
N MET A 64 -6.33 4.47 12.96
CA MET A 64 -7.58 4.29 13.70
C MET A 64 -7.84 5.50 14.59
N ALA A 65 -9.08 5.96 14.65
CA ALA A 65 -9.52 7.04 15.52
C ALA A 65 -10.84 6.69 16.20
N LEU A 66 -11.15 7.33 17.33
CA LEU A 66 -12.46 7.28 17.95
C LEU A 66 -13.27 8.50 17.54
N VAL A 67 -14.46 8.26 17.01
CA VAL A 67 -15.42 9.29 16.64
C VAL A 67 -16.74 9.11 17.41
N SER A 68 -17.57 10.15 17.49
CA SER A 68 -18.93 10.03 18.02
C SER A 68 -19.73 9.02 17.19
N ALA A 69 -20.49 8.16 17.88
CA ALA A 69 -21.40 7.22 17.21
C ALA A 69 -22.66 7.91 16.68
N ASN A 70 -22.89 9.19 17.01
CA ASN A 70 -24.11 9.95 16.71
C ASN A 70 -25.40 9.21 17.12
N ASP A 71 -25.34 8.46 18.21
CA ASP A 71 -26.47 7.71 18.75
C ASP A 71 -27.35 8.65 19.61
N PRO A 72 -28.62 8.91 19.22
CA PRO A 72 -29.50 9.81 19.97
C PRO A 72 -29.75 9.35 21.40
N HIS A 73 -29.74 8.05 21.66
CA HIS A 73 -29.98 7.47 22.99
C HIS A 73 -28.71 7.40 23.86
N LYS A 74 -27.52 7.48 23.19
CA LYS A 74 -26.20 7.40 23.86
C LYS A 74 -25.24 8.45 23.29
N PRO A 75 -25.42 9.74 23.59
CA PRO A 75 -24.66 10.82 22.94
C PRO A 75 -23.15 10.77 23.22
N LYS A 76 -22.74 10.12 24.31
CA LYS A 76 -21.32 9.95 24.68
C LYS A 76 -20.69 8.68 24.07
N ARG A 77 -21.45 7.87 23.32
CA ARG A 77 -20.95 6.65 22.70
C ARG A 77 -19.96 7.02 21.61
N LYS A 78 -18.79 6.39 21.66
CA LYS A 78 -17.75 6.49 20.60
C LYS A 78 -17.66 5.17 19.87
N VAL A 79 -17.25 5.24 18.61
CA VAL A 79 -16.95 4.09 17.77
C VAL A 79 -15.62 4.30 17.05
N ALA A 80 -14.96 3.23 16.71
CA ALA A 80 -13.75 3.29 15.92
C ALA A 80 -14.07 3.75 14.48
N LYS A 81 -13.17 4.55 13.90
CA LYS A 81 -13.18 4.95 12.50
C LYS A 81 -11.82 4.67 11.89
N LEU A 82 -11.81 4.11 10.69
CA LEU A 82 -10.60 3.78 9.93
C LEU A 82 -10.29 4.89 8.92
N ASN A 83 -9.04 5.32 8.88
CA ASN A 83 -8.47 6.03 7.74
C ASN A 83 -7.85 4.99 6.79
N GLN A 84 -8.51 4.72 5.66
CA GLN A 84 -8.10 3.69 4.70
C GLN A 84 -6.81 4.04 3.97
N GLU A 85 -6.51 5.33 3.79
CA GLU A 85 -5.31 5.82 3.11
C GLU A 85 -4.04 5.56 3.93
N LEU A 86 -4.14 5.67 5.25
CA LEU A 86 -3.03 5.39 6.16
C LEU A 86 -2.90 3.90 6.51
N CYS A 87 -3.97 3.14 6.37
CA CYS A 87 -4.04 1.78 6.87
C CYS A 87 -3.16 0.81 6.07
N LEU A 88 -2.23 0.15 6.76
CA LEU A 88 -1.37 -0.89 6.17
C LEU A 88 -2.08 -2.24 5.98
N GLY A 89 -3.27 -2.43 6.56
CA GLY A 89 -3.99 -3.70 6.52
C GLY A 89 -3.33 -4.82 7.34
N CYS A 90 -2.53 -4.47 8.34
CA CYS A 90 -1.74 -5.43 9.13
C CYS A 90 -2.57 -6.30 10.09
N GLY A 91 -3.83 -5.96 10.37
CA GLY A 91 -4.76 -6.73 11.21
C GLY A 91 -4.51 -6.68 12.72
N VAL A 92 -3.52 -5.92 13.21
CA VAL A 92 -3.20 -5.83 14.64
C VAL A 92 -4.39 -5.35 15.46
N CYS A 93 -5.15 -4.36 14.96
CA CYS A 93 -6.35 -3.86 15.60
C CYS A 93 -7.46 -4.93 15.70
N VAL A 94 -7.60 -5.79 14.69
CA VAL A 94 -8.57 -6.89 14.69
C VAL A 94 -8.22 -7.89 15.79
N ARG A 95 -6.95 -8.32 15.86
CA ARG A 95 -6.48 -9.27 16.87
C ARG A 95 -6.63 -8.76 18.31
N ASN A 96 -6.55 -7.45 18.52
CA ASN A 96 -6.66 -6.83 19.85
C ASN A 96 -8.09 -6.38 20.20
N CYS A 97 -9.07 -6.63 19.34
CA CYS A 97 -10.46 -6.26 19.61
C CYS A 97 -11.14 -7.31 20.49
N SER A 98 -11.28 -7.03 21.79
CA SER A 98 -11.95 -7.93 22.75
C SER A 98 -13.48 -8.02 22.59
N LYS A 99 -14.05 -7.27 21.65
CA LYS A 99 -15.50 -7.24 21.37
C LYS A 99 -15.86 -7.83 20.00
N ASP A 100 -14.87 -8.37 19.30
CA ASP A 100 -15.03 -8.90 17.93
C ASP A 100 -15.77 -7.91 17.00
N ALA A 101 -15.56 -6.61 17.26
CA ALA A 101 -16.14 -5.52 16.50
C ALA A 101 -15.34 -5.18 15.24
N LEU A 102 -14.22 -5.84 15.01
CA LEU A 102 -13.36 -5.65 13.85
C LEU A 102 -13.14 -7.00 13.14
N SER A 103 -13.31 -7.00 11.83
CA SER A 103 -12.98 -8.12 10.96
C SER A 103 -12.11 -7.67 9.81
N LEU A 104 -11.46 -8.58 9.08
CA LEU A 104 -10.71 -8.24 7.87
C LEU A 104 -11.61 -8.41 6.65
N LYS A 105 -11.67 -7.38 5.81
CA LYS A 105 -12.38 -7.36 4.55
C LYS A 105 -11.40 -7.11 3.41
N SER A 106 -11.63 -7.72 2.25
CA SER A 106 -10.83 -7.47 1.05
C SER A 106 -10.89 -6.01 0.62
N ARG A 107 -9.75 -5.46 0.17
CA ARG A 107 -9.71 -4.14 -0.45
C ARG A 107 -10.54 -4.13 -1.75
N PRO A 108 -11.20 -3.01 -2.08
CA PRO A 108 -11.88 -2.86 -3.38
C PRO A 108 -10.90 -2.98 -4.54
N GLU A 109 -9.70 -2.43 -4.40
CA GLU A 109 -8.61 -2.55 -5.36
C GLU A 109 -7.57 -3.53 -4.86
N ARG A 110 -7.23 -4.50 -5.71
CA ARG A 110 -6.25 -5.52 -5.36
C ARG A 110 -4.84 -4.96 -5.43
N VAL A 111 -4.12 -5.07 -4.33
CA VAL A 111 -2.69 -4.79 -4.28
C VAL A 111 -1.91 -5.96 -4.91
N ILE A 112 -1.06 -5.63 -5.88
CA ILE A 112 -0.19 -6.60 -6.54
C ILE A 112 1.11 -6.69 -5.75
N THR A 113 1.32 -7.82 -5.06
CA THR A 113 2.59 -8.06 -4.38
C THR A 113 3.66 -8.43 -5.41
N PRO A 114 4.75 -7.65 -5.52
CA PRO A 114 5.84 -7.94 -6.43
C PRO A 114 6.51 -9.29 -6.15
N LEU A 115 7.08 -9.93 -7.17
CA LEU A 115 7.82 -11.18 -6.99
C LEU A 115 9.13 -10.95 -6.23
N ASN A 116 9.89 -9.96 -6.67
CA ASN A 116 11.20 -9.61 -6.13
C ASN A 116 11.43 -8.09 -6.16
N GLY A 117 12.59 -7.63 -5.70
CA GLY A 117 12.94 -6.21 -5.63
C GLY A 117 12.93 -5.50 -6.99
N VAL A 118 13.36 -6.18 -8.07
CA VAL A 118 13.34 -5.62 -9.43
C VAL A 118 11.90 -5.42 -9.90
N HIS A 119 11.04 -6.43 -9.73
CA HIS A 119 9.62 -6.32 -10.05
C HIS A 119 8.96 -5.19 -9.24
N LYS A 120 9.32 -5.05 -7.96
CA LYS A 120 8.85 -3.95 -7.11
C LYS A 120 9.23 -2.59 -7.68
N ALA A 121 10.49 -2.40 -8.10
CA ALA A 121 10.96 -1.15 -8.70
C ALA A 121 10.19 -0.80 -9.98
N VAL A 122 9.93 -1.80 -10.84
CA VAL A 122 9.16 -1.63 -12.08
C VAL A 122 7.70 -1.25 -11.78
N VAL A 123 7.02 -1.97 -10.87
CA VAL A 123 5.63 -1.67 -10.49
C VAL A 123 5.54 -0.26 -9.91
N MET A 124 6.44 0.11 -9.00
CA MET A 124 6.48 1.47 -8.43
C MET A 124 6.73 2.55 -9.48
N ALA A 125 7.61 2.28 -10.46
CA ALA A 125 7.88 3.21 -11.56
C ALA A 125 6.65 3.40 -12.46
N ILE A 126 5.86 2.34 -12.69
CA ILE A 126 4.61 2.42 -13.45
C ILE A 126 3.57 3.23 -12.68
N GLU A 127 3.36 2.95 -11.40
CA GLU A 127 2.41 3.68 -10.56
C GLU A 127 2.73 5.18 -10.46
N ARG A 128 4.02 5.52 -10.37
CA ARG A 128 4.50 6.89 -10.35
C ARG A 128 4.53 7.56 -11.73
N GLY A 129 4.30 6.81 -12.81
CA GLY A 129 4.41 7.30 -14.19
C GLY A 129 5.85 7.65 -14.58
N THR A 130 6.84 7.00 -13.97
CA THR A 130 8.28 7.22 -14.21
C THR A 130 8.94 6.04 -14.93
N PHE A 131 8.16 5.06 -15.38
CA PHE A 131 8.65 3.84 -16.03
C PHE A 131 9.51 4.12 -17.27
N GLN A 132 9.18 5.17 -18.03
CA GLN A 132 9.96 5.63 -19.17
C GLN A 132 11.40 5.97 -18.80
N HIS A 133 11.66 6.41 -17.56
CA HIS A 133 13.00 6.75 -17.10
C HIS A 133 13.85 5.53 -16.74
N LEU A 134 13.22 4.35 -16.57
CA LEU A 134 13.93 3.08 -16.43
C LEU A 134 14.38 2.51 -17.79
N LEU A 135 13.67 2.85 -18.87
CA LEU A 135 13.92 2.33 -20.21
C LEU A 135 14.84 3.22 -21.03
N PHE A 136 14.77 4.53 -20.83
CA PHE A 136 15.50 5.52 -21.64
C PHE A 136 16.41 6.36 -20.77
N ASP A 137 17.67 6.49 -21.18
CA ASP A 137 18.59 7.43 -20.58
C ASP A 137 18.27 8.85 -21.10
N ASN A 138 17.53 9.60 -20.31
CA ASN A 138 17.08 10.94 -20.66
C ASN A 138 18.21 11.99 -20.62
N ARG A 139 19.43 11.63 -20.19
CA ARG A 139 20.50 12.60 -19.97
C ARG A 139 21.37 12.81 -21.21
N VAL A 140 21.53 11.79 -22.02
CA VAL A 140 22.55 11.78 -23.10
C VAL A 140 21.94 11.98 -24.49
N LEU A 141 20.83 11.30 -24.82
CA LEU A 141 20.30 11.27 -26.18
C LEU A 141 18.92 11.98 -26.26
N TRP A 142 18.80 12.94 -27.18
CA TRP A 142 17.53 13.63 -27.40
C TRP A 142 16.41 12.70 -27.88
N SER A 143 16.76 11.69 -28.69
CA SER A 143 15.82 10.65 -29.15
C SER A 143 15.23 9.84 -28.00
N HIS A 144 16.02 9.52 -26.99
CA HIS A 144 15.54 8.86 -25.77
C HIS A 144 14.61 9.78 -24.96
N ARG A 145 14.88 11.09 -24.95
CA ARG A 145 13.98 12.06 -24.31
C ARG A 145 12.63 12.14 -25.00
N ALA A 146 12.60 12.15 -26.34
CA ALA A 146 11.38 12.15 -27.12
C ALA A 146 10.58 10.86 -26.90
N LEU A 147 11.22 9.69 -26.98
CA LEU A 147 10.59 8.40 -26.72
C LEU A 147 10.05 8.29 -25.28
N ALA A 148 10.81 8.77 -24.31
CA ALA A 148 10.37 8.81 -22.92
C ALA A 148 9.14 9.71 -22.73
N ALA A 149 9.09 10.86 -23.42
CA ALA A 149 7.95 11.76 -23.37
C ALA A 149 6.68 11.10 -23.97
N VAL A 150 6.79 10.45 -25.13
CA VAL A 150 5.69 9.72 -25.77
C VAL A 150 5.18 8.60 -24.88
N LEU A 151 6.08 7.76 -24.38
CA LEU A 151 5.72 6.66 -23.48
C LEU A 151 5.11 7.17 -22.18
N GLY A 152 5.61 8.28 -21.64
CA GLY A 152 5.06 8.91 -20.44
C GLY A 152 3.62 9.41 -20.62
N VAL A 153 3.26 9.89 -21.81
CA VAL A 153 1.88 10.27 -22.15
C VAL A 153 0.99 9.02 -22.21
N ILE A 154 1.44 7.96 -22.90
CA ILE A 154 0.70 6.71 -23.02
C ILE A 154 0.43 6.08 -21.65
N LEU A 155 1.43 6.09 -20.76
CA LEU A 155 1.30 5.53 -19.42
C LEU A 155 0.40 6.34 -18.47
N LYS A 156 0.10 7.60 -18.79
CA LYS A 156 -0.84 8.43 -18.04
C LYS A 156 -2.30 8.12 -18.37
N LEU A 157 -2.59 7.37 -19.42
CA LEU A 157 -3.96 6.98 -19.78
C LEU A 157 -4.47 5.92 -18.78
N PRO A 158 -5.55 6.20 -18.01
CA PRO A 158 -6.01 5.34 -16.93
C PRO A 158 -6.25 3.87 -17.32
N PRO A 159 -6.93 3.53 -18.44
CA PRO A 159 -7.21 2.15 -18.81
C PRO A 159 -5.96 1.38 -19.22
N LEU A 160 -4.95 2.05 -19.77
CA LEU A 160 -3.69 1.42 -20.14
C LEU A 160 -2.84 1.09 -18.89
N LYS A 161 -2.87 1.96 -17.90
CA LYS A 161 -2.20 1.78 -16.61
C LYS A 161 -2.74 0.54 -15.88
N GLN A 162 -4.06 0.39 -15.84
CA GLN A 162 -4.70 -0.78 -15.25
C GLN A 162 -4.44 -2.07 -16.04
N ALA A 163 -4.52 -2.02 -17.37
CA ALA A 163 -4.22 -3.15 -18.24
C ALA A 163 -2.75 -3.59 -18.10
N MET A 164 -1.81 -2.65 -18.08
CA MET A 164 -0.39 -2.96 -17.85
C MET A 164 -0.15 -3.56 -16.47
N ALA A 165 -0.75 -3.03 -15.41
CA ALA A 165 -0.63 -3.56 -14.06
C ALA A 165 -1.24 -4.97 -13.92
N SER A 166 -2.38 -5.24 -14.58
CA SER A 166 -3.05 -6.54 -14.52
C SER A 166 -2.40 -7.62 -15.40
N HIS A 167 -1.86 -7.25 -16.56
CA HIS A 167 -1.20 -8.17 -17.48
C HIS A 167 0.28 -8.44 -17.17
N GLN A 168 0.94 -7.58 -16.42
CA GLN A 168 2.37 -7.68 -16.09
C GLN A 168 2.75 -8.96 -15.35
N ILE A 169 1.83 -9.56 -14.57
CA ILE A 169 2.06 -10.83 -13.90
C ILE A 169 2.22 -12.00 -14.90
N LYS A 170 1.75 -11.82 -16.16
CA LYS A 170 1.75 -12.85 -17.20
C LYS A 170 2.61 -12.52 -18.43
N SER A 171 3.24 -11.37 -18.48
CA SER A 171 3.95 -10.92 -19.69
C SER A 171 5.37 -11.47 -19.75
N LYS A 172 5.66 -12.28 -20.80
CA LYS A 172 7.02 -12.73 -21.15
C LYS A 172 8.02 -11.58 -21.33
N TYR A 173 7.53 -10.39 -21.66
CA TYR A 173 8.35 -9.19 -21.82
C TYR A 173 8.86 -8.69 -20.47
N LEU A 174 8.03 -8.69 -19.45
CA LEU A 174 8.44 -8.30 -18.10
C LEU A 174 9.41 -9.33 -17.48
N GLU A 175 9.18 -10.63 -17.74
CA GLU A 175 10.13 -11.68 -17.34
C GLU A 175 11.49 -11.48 -17.98
N SER A 176 11.54 -11.12 -19.27
CA SER A 176 12.80 -10.85 -19.95
C SER A 176 13.50 -9.58 -19.44
N LEU A 177 12.75 -8.55 -19.06
CA LEU A 177 13.29 -7.35 -18.40
C LEU A 177 13.84 -7.68 -17.03
N ILE A 178 13.09 -8.42 -16.21
CA ILE A 178 13.51 -8.83 -14.87
C ILE A 178 14.80 -9.67 -14.95
N GLN A 179 14.88 -10.60 -15.91
CA GLN A 179 16.08 -11.42 -16.12
C GLN A 179 17.31 -10.60 -16.53
N ARG A 180 17.12 -9.53 -17.32
CA ARG A 180 18.23 -8.63 -17.72
C ARG A 180 18.76 -7.77 -16.57
N PHE A 181 17.93 -7.44 -15.56
CA PHE A 181 18.31 -6.62 -14.42
C PHE A 181 18.66 -7.43 -13.16
N SER A 182 18.52 -8.75 -13.18
CA SER A 182 18.87 -9.65 -12.07
C SER A 182 20.28 -10.24 -12.15
N HIS A 183 21.06 -9.80 -13.14
CA HIS A 183 22.50 -10.04 -13.27
C HIS A 183 23.20 -8.70 -13.00
#